data_1fcd41c8d6cfd0dc7b6a01a326ae9c09
#
_entry.id   1fcd41c8d6cfd0dc7b6a01a326ae9c09
#
_cell.length_a   1.000
_cell.length_b   1.000
_cell.length_c   1.000
_cell.angle_alpha   90.00
_cell.angle_beta   90.00
_cell.angle_gamma   90.00
#
_symmetry.space_group_name_H-M   'P 1'
#
loop_
_entity.id
_entity.type
_entity.pdbx_description
1 polymer ?
#
loop_
_entity_poly.entity_id
_entity_poly.type
_entity_poly.pdbx_seq_one_letter_code
_entity_poly.pdbx_strand_id
1 'polypeptide(L)'
;VRREHRPHVIMQMAASVDGRIALGPDMTMFDTHQADALIPDDSALWEKISLAIEEEWHPEGTIMGSGTVISSGAPLRELPVHAGNAGGLYEDFLPGDVLGRTTTWAILVDGRGRCRSGYKATETPGNHILHLVSASAPAAYLAFLRSKNIPYLIGGEGHADLESALFKLHEKLRLNALRLWGGGTLNGVMLRKGLVDEVHLILRPVIIGGRRTPTLADCDDLAPDGAPAQLELLSATNEAEGCLWLHYRVRAGHPPSRTDRT
;
A
#
# COMPACT_ATOMS: atom_id res chain seq x y z
N VAL A 1 1.71 -7.81 15.50
CA VAL A 1 0.36 -7.43 15.98
C VAL A 1 -0.57 -8.60 15.72
N ARG A 2 -1.39 -9.00 16.70
CA ARG A 2 -2.41 -10.04 16.49
C ARG A 2 -3.42 -9.55 15.44
N ARG A 3 -3.95 -10.48 14.60
CA ARG A 3 -4.94 -10.14 13.55
C ARG A 3 -6.17 -9.40 14.11
N GLU A 4 -6.52 -9.65 15.36
CA GLU A 4 -7.66 -9.03 16.08
C GLU A 4 -7.48 -7.52 16.36
N HIS A 5 -6.27 -6.97 16.23
CA HIS A 5 -5.94 -5.58 16.54
C HIS A 5 -5.42 -4.79 15.32
N ARG A 6 -5.74 -5.24 14.12
CA ARG A 6 -5.42 -4.54 12.88
C ARG A 6 -6.50 -4.78 11.83
N PRO A 7 -6.63 -3.93 10.81
CA PRO A 7 -7.50 -4.18 9.69
C PRO A 7 -7.13 -5.49 8.97
N HIS A 8 -8.13 -6.17 8.40
CA HIS A 8 -7.93 -7.20 7.40
C HIS A 8 -7.37 -6.57 6.12
N VAL A 9 -6.25 -7.04 5.61
CA VAL A 9 -5.56 -6.43 4.47
C VAL A 9 -5.67 -7.32 3.24
N ILE A 10 -6.33 -6.80 2.21
CA ILE A 10 -6.56 -7.46 0.93
C ILE A 10 -5.66 -6.82 -0.13
N MET A 11 -4.66 -7.53 -0.61
CA MET A 11 -3.82 -7.08 -1.72
C MET A 11 -4.54 -7.29 -3.04
N GLN A 12 -4.83 -6.22 -3.77
CA GLN A 12 -5.39 -6.24 -5.12
C GLN A 12 -4.35 -5.69 -6.09
N MET A 13 -3.82 -6.53 -6.96
CA MET A 13 -2.73 -6.18 -7.87
C MET A 13 -2.90 -6.83 -9.24
N ALA A 14 -2.25 -6.24 -10.25
CA ALA A 14 -2.05 -6.85 -11.55
C ALA A 14 -0.55 -6.97 -11.84
N ALA A 15 -0.14 -8.09 -12.42
CA ALA A 15 1.25 -8.34 -12.79
C ALA A 15 1.36 -9.12 -14.10
N SER A 16 2.47 -8.97 -14.80
CA SER A 16 2.85 -9.82 -15.93
C SER A 16 3.20 -11.25 -15.49
N VAL A 17 3.33 -12.17 -16.42
CA VAL A 17 3.75 -13.57 -16.14
C VAL A 17 5.11 -13.63 -15.44
N ASP A 18 6.01 -12.70 -15.73
CA ASP A 18 7.31 -12.58 -15.05
C ASP A 18 7.27 -11.67 -13.79
N GLY A 19 6.06 -11.38 -13.26
CA GLY A 19 5.82 -10.73 -12.00
C GLY A 19 6.03 -9.21 -11.97
N ARG A 20 6.07 -8.53 -13.13
CA ARG A 20 6.24 -7.06 -13.19
C ARG A 20 4.91 -6.34 -13.04
N ILE A 21 4.92 -5.25 -12.28
CA ILE A 21 3.74 -4.42 -12.02
C ILE A 21 3.77 -3.07 -12.74
N ALA A 22 4.81 -2.80 -13.52
CA ALA A 22 4.98 -1.61 -14.34
C ALA A 22 5.75 -1.96 -15.61
N LEU A 23 5.69 -1.11 -16.65
CA LEU A 23 6.45 -1.32 -17.89
C LEU A 23 7.92 -0.91 -17.76
N GLY A 24 8.28 -0.13 -16.75
CA GLY A 24 9.66 0.33 -16.55
C GLY A 24 9.89 0.82 -15.11
N PRO A 25 11.16 1.15 -14.79
CA PRO A 25 11.49 1.78 -13.53
C PRO A 25 10.88 3.19 -13.47
N ASP A 26 10.64 3.68 -12.29
CA ASP A 26 10.17 5.05 -12.01
C ASP A 26 8.77 5.43 -12.56
N MET A 27 8.00 4.47 -13.09
CA MET A 27 6.60 4.69 -13.47
C MET A 27 5.72 4.77 -12.23
N THR A 28 4.75 5.69 -12.29
CA THR A 28 3.72 5.88 -11.26
C THR A 28 2.35 5.39 -11.76
N MET A 29 1.36 5.35 -10.89
CA MET A 29 -0.03 5.02 -11.27
C MET A 29 -0.63 6.02 -12.27
N PHE A 30 -0.03 7.20 -12.45
CA PHE A 30 -0.50 8.22 -13.40
C PHE A 30 0.09 8.04 -14.81
N ASP A 31 1.08 7.15 -14.97
CA ASP A 31 1.74 6.87 -16.26
C ASP A 31 1.04 5.74 -17.04
N THR A 32 -0.13 5.29 -16.59
CA THR A 32 -0.86 4.13 -17.16
C THR A 32 -1.26 4.34 -18.62
N HIS A 33 -1.54 5.56 -19.06
CA HIS A 33 -1.90 5.84 -20.46
C HIS A 33 -0.87 5.41 -21.49
N GLN A 34 0.41 5.31 -21.11
CA GLN A 34 1.46 4.76 -21.99
C GLN A 34 1.43 3.22 -22.02
N ALA A 35 0.87 2.61 -20.99
CA ALA A 35 0.76 1.17 -20.83
C ALA A 35 -0.47 0.59 -21.53
N ASP A 36 -1.56 1.35 -21.60
CA ASP A 36 -2.89 0.89 -22.07
C ASP A 36 -2.86 0.33 -23.50
N ALA A 37 -1.94 0.80 -24.35
CA ALA A 37 -1.76 0.29 -25.71
C ALA A 37 -0.85 -0.94 -25.83
N LEU A 38 -0.14 -1.31 -24.76
CA LEU A 38 0.93 -2.33 -24.79
C LEU A 38 0.58 -3.59 -23.98
N ILE A 39 -0.43 -3.51 -23.13
CA ILE A 39 -0.89 -4.61 -22.29
C ILE A 39 -2.39 -4.82 -22.49
N PRO A 40 -2.90 -6.05 -22.29
CA PRO A 40 -4.34 -6.31 -22.34
C PRO A 40 -5.12 -5.40 -21.39
N ASP A 41 -6.28 -4.93 -21.84
CA ASP A 41 -7.20 -4.14 -21.00
C ASP A 41 -7.87 -5.06 -19.96
N ASP A 42 -7.45 -4.91 -18.73
CA ASP A 42 -8.01 -5.65 -17.58
C ASP A 42 -8.88 -4.77 -16.68
N SER A 43 -9.30 -3.59 -17.13
CA SER A 43 -10.10 -2.64 -16.35
C SER A 43 -11.41 -3.25 -15.85
N ALA A 44 -12.14 -3.97 -16.70
CA ALA A 44 -13.36 -4.65 -16.33
C ALA A 44 -13.12 -5.77 -15.30
N LEU A 45 -11.99 -6.49 -15.41
CA LEU A 45 -11.61 -7.51 -14.45
C LEU A 45 -11.19 -6.87 -13.11
N TRP A 46 -10.46 -5.76 -13.15
CA TRP A 46 -10.12 -5.00 -11.97
C TRP A 46 -11.35 -4.54 -11.20
N GLU A 47 -12.36 -4.01 -11.91
CA GLU A 47 -13.62 -3.59 -11.33
C GLU A 47 -14.40 -4.77 -10.75
N LYS A 48 -14.50 -5.91 -11.48
CA LYS A 48 -15.12 -7.15 -11.00
C LYS A 48 -14.50 -7.61 -9.68
N ILE A 49 -13.17 -7.60 -9.57
CA ILE A 49 -12.46 -7.95 -8.33
C ILE A 49 -12.73 -6.92 -7.23
N SER A 50 -12.72 -5.63 -7.58
CA SER A 50 -13.02 -4.55 -6.61
C SER A 50 -14.42 -4.70 -6.02
N LEU A 51 -15.41 -5.06 -6.83
CA LEU A 51 -16.79 -5.31 -6.37
C LEU A 51 -16.85 -6.56 -5.46
N ALA A 52 -16.18 -7.64 -5.82
CA ALA A 52 -16.13 -8.85 -4.98
C ALA A 52 -15.50 -8.57 -3.60
N ILE A 53 -14.40 -7.80 -3.56
CA ILE A 53 -13.77 -7.36 -2.31
C ILE A 53 -14.70 -6.44 -1.51
N GLU A 54 -15.43 -5.54 -2.20
CA GLU A 54 -16.39 -4.63 -1.54
C GLU A 54 -17.53 -5.40 -0.90
N GLU A 55 -18.08 -6.38 -1.61
CA GLU A 55 -19.21 -7.18 -1.13
C GLU A 55 -18.82 -8.04 0.09
N GLU A 56 -17.61 -8.57 0.12
CA GLU A 56 -17.17 -9.47 1.19
C GLU A 56 -16.63 -8.73 2.42
N TRP A 57 -15.85 -7.66 2.21
CA TRP A 57 -15.03 -7.04 3.28
C TRP A 57 -15.41 -5.60 3.60
N HIS A 58 -16.10 -4.88 2.73
CA HIS A 58 -16.44 -3.45 2.87
C HIS A 58 -15.23 -2.59 3.33
N PRO A 59 -14.11 -2.57 2.55
CA PRO A 59 -12.90 -1.90 3.01
C PRO A 59 -13.09 -0.39 3.14
N GLU A 60 -12.74 0.15 4.31
CA GLU A 60 -12.87 1.57 4.63
C GLU A 60 -11.68 2.41 4.12
N GLY A 61 -10.72 1.79 3.44
CA GLY A 61 -9.61 2.54 2.86
C GLY A 61 -8.71 1.72 1.93
N THR A 62 -7.89 2.47 1.21
CA THR A 62 -6.85 1.91 0.33
C THR A 62 -5.49 2.38 0.80
N ILE A 63 -4.55 1.45 1.01
CA ILE A 63 -3.18 1.75 1.41
C ILE A 63 -2.21 1.58 0.22
N MET A 64 -1.35 2.57 0.00
CA MET A 64 -0.35 2.57 -1.07
C MET A 64 0.95 3.26 -0.64
N GLY A 65 2.05 2.92 -1.30
CA GLY A 65 3.34 3.55 -1.06
C GLY A 65 3.48 4.88 -1.81
N SER A 66 4.26 5.83 -1.28
CA SER A 66 4.52 7.11 -1.96
C SER A 66 5.20 6.94 -3.34
N GLY A 67 5.93 5.84 -3.57
CA GLY A 67 6.50 5.52 -4.88
C GLY A 67 5.45 5.22 -5.97
N THR A 68 4.22 4.89 -5.58
CA THR A 68 3.10 4.67 -6.51
C THR A 68 2.58 5.99 -7.10
N VAL A 69 2.73 7.10 -6.37
CA VAL A 69 2.24 8.42 -6.77
C VAL A 69 3.34 9.41 -7.15
N ILE A 70 4.59 9.15 -6.74
CA ILE A 70 5.74 10.02 -7.03
C ILE A 70 6.92 9.15 -7.47
N SER A 71 7.43 9.36 -8.67
CA SER A 71 8.60 8.63 -9.15
C SER A 71 9.83 8.87 -8.26
N SER A 72 10.75 7.92 -8.21
CA SER A 72 11.91 7.97 -7.33
C SER A 72 12.83 9.16 -7.64
N GLY A 73 12.93 9.54 -8.92
CA GLY A 73 13.74 10.65 -9.41
C GLY A 73 13.02 12.00 -9.49
N ALA A 74 11.74 12.08 -9.11
CA ALA A 74 11.00 13.34 -9.20
C ALA A 74 11.58 14.41 -8.26
N PRO A 75 11.76 15.65 -8.74
CA PRO A 75 12.18 16.76 -7.89
C PRO A 75 11.12 17.03 -6.83
N LEU A 76 11.53 17.09 -5.56
CA LEU A 76 10.62 17.38 -4.47
C LEU A 76 10.40 18.90 -4.36
N ARG A 77 9.14 19.30 -4.25
CA ARG A 77 8.79 20.69 -3.96
C ARG A 77 9.48 21.14 -2.67
N GLU A 78 10.15 22.28 -2.69
CA GLU A 78 10.68 22.90 -1.49
C GLU A 78 9.55 23.35 -0.57
N LEU A 79 9.74 23.15 0.71
CA LEU A 79 8.80 23.59 1.75
C LEU A 79 9.47 24.65 2.61
N PRO A 80 8.71 25.65 3.10
CA PRO A 80 9.23 26.64 4.03
C PRO A 80 9.85 25.96 5.27
N VAL A 81 10.97 26.49 5.73
CA VAL A 81 11.62 26.00 6.95
C VAL A 81 10.67 26.24 8.12
N HIS A 82 10.46 25.21 8.93
CA HIS A 82 9.69 25.37 10.17
C HIS A 82 10.56 26.02 11.24
N ALA A 83 10.24 27.26 11.61
CA ALA A 83 10.99 28.05 12.59
C ALA A 83 10.50 27.87 14.05
N GLY A 84 9.42 27.13 14.27
CA GLY A 84 8.82 26.93 15.60
C GLY A 84 9.33 25.70 16.35
N ASN A 85 8.75 25.45 17.53
CA ASN A 85 8.97 24.21 18.27
C ASN A 85 8.39 23.03 17.48
N ALA A 86 9.23 22.07 17.12
CA ALA A 86 8.84 20.92 16.32
C ALA A 86 8.24 19.77 17.16
N GLY A 87 8.36 19.79 18.49
CA GLY A 87 7.98 18.65 19.36
C GLY A 87 6.57 18.16 19.12
N GLY A 88 5.58 19.05 19.12
CA GLY A 88 4.18 18.68 18.87
C GLY A 88 3.86 18.22 17.44
N LEU A 89 4.77 18.44 16.46
CA LEU A 89 4.58 17.95 15.09
C LEU A 89 4.74 16.44 14.98
N TYR A 90 5.52 15.84 15.87
CA TYR A 90 5.80 14.40 15.90
C TYR A 90 4.78 13.58 16.71
N GLU A 91 3.58 14.13 16.85
CA GLU A 91 2.41 13.45 17.37
C GLU A 91 1.40 13.18 16.24
N ASP A 92 0.57 12.14 16.40
CA ASP A 92 -0.50 11.85 15.45
C ASP A 92 -1.41 13.07 15.30
N PHE A 93 -1.70 13.45 14.06
CA PHE A 93 -2.58 14.57 13.75
C PHE A 93 -3.84 14.10 13.05
N LEU A 94 -4.95 14.14 13.76
CA LEU A 94 -6.25 13.66 13.31
C LEU A 94 -7.31 14.74 13.56
N PRO A 95 -7.44 15.74 12.66
CA PRO A 95 -8.37 16.86 12.85
C PRO A 95 -9.82 16.38 12.81
N GLY A 96 -10.61 16.76 13.80
CA GLY A 96 -11.98 16.29 14.03
C GLY A 96 -12.95 16.63 12.88
N ASP A 97 -12.77 17.77 12.22
CA ASP A 97 -13.57 18.17 11.06
C ASP A 97 -13.31 17.27 9.84
N VAL A 98 -12.10 16.72 9.70
CA VAL A 98 -11.76 15.74 8.66
C VAL A 98 -12.35 14.39 9.02
N LEU A 99 -12.18 13.94 10.25
CA LEU A 99 -12.72 12.66 10.72
C LEU A 99 -14.24 12.59 10.56
N GLY A 100 -14.95 13.67 10.89
CA GLY A 100 -16.41 13.70 10.87
C GLY A 100 -17.05 13.65 9.48
N ARG A 101 -16.27 13.87 8.41
CA ARG A 101 -16.77 13.86 7.01
C ARG A 101 -16.17 12.78 6.14
N THR A 102 -15.19 12.03 6.64
CA THR A 102 -14.51 10.99 5.88
C THR A 102 -15.22 9.66 6.05
N THR A 103 -15.58 9.07 4.93
CA THR A 103 -16.19 7.73 4.85
C THR A 103 -15.20 6.69 4.35
N THR A 104 -14.20 7.10 3.57
CA THR A 104 -13.18 6.22 3.00
C THR A 104 -11.81 6.90 3.03
N TRP A 105 -10.75 6.14 3.21
CA TRP A 105 -9.40 6.68 3.35
C TRP A 105 -8.49 6.28 2.18
N ALA A 106 -7.81 7.27 1.59
CA ALA A 106 -6.64 7.03 0.76
C ALA A 106 -5.39 7.16 1.64
N ILE A 107 -4.81 6.03 2.05
CA ILE A 107 -3.72 5.97 3.02
C ILE A 107 -2.40 5.88 2.28
N LEU A 108 -1.56 6.91 2.42
CA LEU A 108 -0.27 7.00 1.75
C LEU A 108 0.88 6.72 2.72
N VAL A 109 1.63 5.64 2.49
CA VAL A 109 2.85 5.32 3.24
C VAL A 109 3.98 6.20 2.71
N ASP A 110 4.31 7.26 3.44
CA ASP A 110 5.31 8.25 3.07
C ASP A 110 6.25 8.57 4.24
N GLY A 111 6.95 7.56 4.74
CA GLY A 111 7.80 7.66 5.92
C GLY A 111 8.82 8.80 5.87
N ARG A 112 9.24 9.24 4.68
CA ARG A 112 10.26 10.27 4.47
C ARG A 112 9.72 11.64 4.06
N GLY A 113 8.41 11.80 3.91
CA GLY A 113 7.80 13.09 3.58
C GLY A 113 8.07 13.57 2.15
N ARG A 114 7.89 12.68 1.17
CA ARG A 114 8.09 12.96 -0.26
C ARG A 114 6.85 13.57 -0.91
N CYS A 115 5.65 13.20 -0.48
CA CYS A 115 4.39 13.63 -1.08
C CYS A 115 4.01 15.05 -0.63
N ARG A 116 4.51 16.05 -1.33
CA ARG A 116 4.36 17.47 -1.01
C ARG A 116 3.33 18.20 -1.88
N SER A 117 2.40 17.46 -2.49
CA SER A 117 1.35 18.02 -3.35
C SER A 117 0.32 18.85 -2.58
N GLY A 118 0.01 18.44 -1.36
CA GLY A 118 -1.04 19.04 -0.54
C GLY A 118 -2.46 18.62 -0.92
N TYR A 119 -2.63 17.57 -1.67
CA TYR A 119 -3.94 16.95 -1.91
C TYR A 119 -4.56 16.51 -0.59
N LYS A 120 -5.83 16.84 -0.39
CA LYS A 120 -6.59 16.52 0.82
C LYS A 120 -7.53 15.33 0.62
N ALA A 121 -8.04 15.19 -0.60
CA ALA A 121 -9.05 14.21 -0.94
C ALA A 121 -8.88 13.79 -2.41
N THR A 122 -9.43 12.65 -2.77
CA THR A 122 -9.60 12.24 -4.16
C THR A 122 -10.88 12.86 -4.72
N GLU A 123 -11.16 12.64 -5.99
CA GLU A 123 -12.40 13.10 -6.65
C GLU A 123 -13.66 12.40 -6.10
N THR A 124 -13.50 11.26 -5.43
CA THR A 124 -14.60 10.50 -4.82
C THR A 124 -15.10 11.24 -3.57
N PRO A 125 -16.38 11.61 -3.49
CA PRO A 125 -16.96 12.23 -2.31
C PRO A 125 -16.75 11.38 -1.04
N GLY A 126 -16.38 12.02 0.07
CA GLY A 126 -16.11 11.33 1.35
C GLY A 126 -14.75 10.65 1.43
N ASN A 127 -13.95 10.61 0.37
CA ASN A 127 -12.60 10.06 0.40
C ASN A 127 -11.59 11.14 0.82
N HIS A 128 -10.81 10.89 1.84
CA HIS A 128 -9.77 11.80 2.31
C HIS A 128 -8.40 11.11 2.41
N ILE A 129 -7.32 11.89 2.19
CA ILE A 129 -5.96 11.38 2.25
C ILE A 129 -5.46 11.40 3.70
N LEU A 130 -4.82 10.31 4.12
CA LEU A 130 -4.11 10.16 5.39
C LEU A 130 -2.67 9.72 5.10
N HIS A 131 -1.70 10.36 5.75
CA HIS A 131 -0.29 9.98 5.61
C HIS A 131 0.18 9.11 6.76
N LEU A 132 0.89 8.02 6.45
CA LEU A 132 1.67 7.26 7.41
C LEU A 132 3.12 7.72 7.28
N VAL A 133 3.63 8.35 8.31
CA VAL A 133 4.97 8.95 8.31
C VAL A 133 5.83 8.38 9.43
N SER A 134 7.15 8.53 9.34
CA SER A 134 8.06 8.16 10.42
C SER A 134 8.54 9.40 11.19
N ALA A 135 9.17 9.20 12.34
CA ALA A 135 9.80 10.27 13.10
C ALA A 135 10.99 10.92 12.36
N SER A 136 11.50 10.29 11.28
CA SER A 136 12.53 10.89 10.41
C SER A 136 11.96 11.84 9.35
N ALA A 137 10.63 11.99 9.24
CA ALA A 137 10.04 12.95 8.33
C ALA A 137 10.44 14.39 8.72
N PRO A 138 10.80 15.26 7.75
CA PRO A 138 11.20 16.63 8.08
C PRO A 138 10.09 17.40 8.80
N ALA A 139 10.44 18.18 9.84
CA ALA A 139 9.49 19.04 10.56
C ALA A 139 8.72 19.99 9.62
N ALA A 140 9.40 20.52 8.59
CA ALA A 140 8.77 21.33 7.55
C ALA A 140 7.64 20.57 6.82
N TYR A 141 7.81 19.28 6.61
CA TYR A 141 6.77 18.45 5.97
C TYR A 141 5.56 18.24 6.88
N LEU A 142 5.78 17.90 8.15
CA LEU A 142 4.69 17.74 9.11
C LEU A 142 3.92 19.05 9.33
N ALA A 143 4.65 20.18 9.43
CA ALA A 143 4.05 21.51 9.48
C ALA A 143 3.23 21.83 8.21
N PHE A 144 3.73 21.44 7.04
CA PHE A 144 3.02 21.59 5.79
C PHE A 144 1.71 20.77 5.78
N LEU A 145 1.73 19.50 6.19
CA LEU A 145 0.52 18.67 6.27
C LEU A 145 -0.51 19.31 7.23
N ARG A 146 -0.09 19.78 8.41
CA ARG A 146 -0.97 20.50 9.34
C ARG A 146 -1.55 21.77 8.75
N SER A 147 -0.73 22.57 8.05
CA SER A 147 -1.19 23.81 7.40
C SER A 147 -2.26 23.57 6.34
N LYS A 148 -2.30 22.35 5.77
CA LYS A 148 -3.28 21.90 4.81
C LYS A 148 -4.44 21.13 5.44
N ASN A 149 -4.43 20.95 6.76
CA ASN A 149 -5.40 20.13 7.49
C ASN A 149 -5.42 18.68 6.99
N ILE A 150 -4.25 18.14 6.63
CA ILE A 150 -4.08 16.77 6.15
C ILE A 150 -3.68 15.89 7.34
N PRO A 151 -4.48 14.86 7.71
CA PRO A 151 -4.18 13.97 8.81
C PRO A 151 -2.94 13.12 8.53
N TYR A 152 -2.20 12.80 9.60
CA TYR A 152 -1.12 11.84 9.55
C TYR A 152 -0.98 11.08 10.86
N LEU A 153 -0.45 9.86 10.76
CA LEU A 153 -0.04 9.02 11.89
C LEU A 153 1.48 8.85 11.84
N ILE A 154 2.11 8.99 13.00
CA ILE A 154 3.56 8.74 13.16
C ILE A 154 3.75 7.28 13.55
N GLY A 155 4.57 6.55 12.79
CA GLY A 155 4.93 5.16 13.09
C GLY A 155 6.38 4.87 12.71
N GLY A 156 7.17 4.39 13.69
CA GLY A 156 8.58 4.08 13.50
C GLY A 156 9.51 5.30 13.50
N GLU A 157 10.82 5.05 13.62
CA GLU A 157 11.84 6.10 13.69
C GLU A 157 12.41 6.43 12.30
N GLY A 158 13.05 5.49 11.62
CA GLY A 158 13.69 5.71 10.32
C GLY A 158 12.78 5.45 9.11
N HIS A 159 11.89 4.47 9.24
CA HIS A 159 10.89 4.11 8.23
C HIS A 159 9.52 4.01 8.90
N ALA A 160 8.46 4.07 8.10
CA ALA A 160 7.11 3.84 8.62
C ALA A 160 6.99 2.41 9.18
N ASP A 161 6.70 2.28 10.47
CA ASP A 161 6.38 1.01 11.09
C ASP A 161 4.95 0.62 10.75
N LEU A 162 4.81 -0.31 9.80
CA LEU A 162 3.51 -0.72 9.28
C LEU A 162 2.67 -1.49 10.30
N GLU A 163 3.29 -2.22 11.23
CA GLU A 163 2.55 -2.91 12.29
C GLU A 163 1.89 -1.92 13.25
N SER A 164 2.68 -0.95 13.73
CA SER A 164 2.18 0.15 14.56
C SER A 164 1.16 0.99 13.81
N ALA A 165 1.38 1.26 12.53
CA ALA A 165 0.47 2.03 11.70
C ALA A 165 -0.90 1.34 11.55
N LEU A 166 -0.93 0.04 11.20
CA LEU A 166 -2.17 -0.73 11.09
C LEU A 166 -2.92 -0.81 12.44
N PHE A 167 -2.19 -1.00 13.54
CA PHE A 167 -2.77 -0.95 14.87
C PHE A 167 -3.46 0.40 15.14
N LYS A 168 -2.78 1.53 14.84
CA LYS A 168 -3.34 2.87 15.01
C LYS A 168 -4.55 3.14 14.10
N LEU A 169 -4.52 2.65 12.87
CA LEU A 169 -5.67 2.76 11.94
C LEU A 169 -6.90 2.04 12.51
N HIS A 170 -6.71 0.85 13.07
CA HIS A 170 -7.79 0.12 13.72
C HIS A 170 -8.26 0.83 15.00
N GLU A 171 -7.37 1.17 15.93
CA GLU A 171 -7.73 1.72 17.23
C GLU A 171 -8.31 3.15 17.15
N LYS A 172 -7.71 4.01 16.30
CA LYS A 172 -8.07 5.43 16.26
C LYS A 172 -9.14 5.77 15.24
N LEU A 173 -9.19 5.02 14.12
CA LEU A 173 -10.11 5.28 13.02
C LEU A 173 -11.15 4.18 12.82
N ARG A 174 -11.07 3.09 13.61
CA ARG A 174 -11.96 1.93 13.55
C ARG A 174 -12.01 1.24 12.19
N LEU A 175 -10.90 1.31 11.43
CA LEU A 175 -10.83 0.62 10.15
C LEU A 175 -10.68 -0.88 10.37
N ASN A 176 -11.53 -1.67 9.74
CA ASN A 176 -11.59 -3.13 9.88
C ASN A 176 -11.05 -3.86 8.65
N ALA A 177 -11.14 -3.26 7.47
CA ALA A 177 -10.59 -3.81 6.24
C ALA A 177 -9.95 -2.72 5.38
N LEU A 178 -8.85 -3.08 4.71
CA LEU A 178 -8.09 -2.20 3.83
C LEU A 178 -7.70 -2.92 2.54
N ARG A 179 -7.80 -2.20 1.40
CA ARG A 179 -7.16 -2.63 0.16
C ARG A 179 -5.71 -2.22 0.14
N LEU A 180 -4.82 -3.12 -0.28
CA LEU A 180 -3.41 -2.82 -0.55
C LEU A 180 -3.20 -2.74 -2.06
N TRP A 181 -2.87 -1.54 -2.56
CA TRP A 181 -2.59 -1.28 -3.97
C TRP A 181 -1.10 -1.07 -4.29
N GLY A 182 -0.24 -1.50 -3.39
CA GLY A 182 1.20 -1.58 -3.66
C GLY A 182 1.94 -0.25 -3.55
N GLY A 183 2.99 0.04 -4.30
CA GLY A 183 3.91 -0.71 -5.15
C GLY A 183 4.69 -1.85 -4.49
N GLY A 184 5.57 -2.40 -5.30
CA GLY A 184 6.29 -3.63 -4.96
C GLY A 184 6.99 -3.60 -3.60
N THR A 185 7.64 -2.50 -3.26
CA THR A 185 8.33 -2.37 -1.96
C THR A 185 7.35 -2.46 -0.78
N LEU A 186 6.20 -1.78 -0.86
CA LEU A 186 5.20 -1.87 0.21
C LEU A 186 4.61 -3.27 0.31
N ASN A 187 4.24 -3.87 -0.83
CA ASN A 187 3.74 -5.24 -0.89
C ASN A 187 4.72 -6.23 -0.27
N GLY A 188 5.99 -6.14 -0.68
CA GLY A 188 7.05 -7.03 -0.20
C GLY A 188 7.23 -6.96 1.33
N VAL A 189 7.30 -5.74 1.87
CA VAL A 189 7.44 -5.54 3.33
C VAL A 189 6.21 -6.05 4.08
N MET A 190 4.99 -5.76 3.58
CA MET A 190 3.76 -6.21 4.24
C MET A 190 3.60 -7.73 4.18
N LEU A 191 3.90 -8.38 3.05
CA LEU A 191 3.90 -9.84 2.93
C LEU A 191 4.93 -10.48 3.86
N ARG A 192 6.16 -9.94 3.90
CA ARG A 192 7.25 -10.44 4.75
C ARG A 192 6.91 -10.36 6.24
N LYS A 193 6.19 -9.32 6.66
CA LYS A 193 5.74 -9.12 8.04
C LYS A 193 4.43 -9.87 8.37
N GLY A 194 3.81 -10.58 7.43
CA GLY A 194 2.53 -11.27 7.64
C GLY A 194 1.36 -10.30 7.87
N LEU A 195 1.42 -9.13 7.25
CA LEU A 195 0.42 -8.07 7.38
C LEU A 195 -0.62 -8.08 6.24
N VAL A 196 -0.51 -9.00 5.30
CA VAL A 196 -1.49 -9.26 4.23
C VAL A 196 -2.26 -10.52 4.57
N ASP A 197 -3.56 -10.50 4.41
CA ASP A 197 -4.45 -11.64 4.69
C ASP A 197 -4.91 -12.35 3.42
N GLU A 198 -5.22 -11.59 2.38
CA GLU A 198 -5.65 -12.10 1.08
C GLU A 198 -4.92 -11.42 -0.08
N VAL A 199 -4.82 -12.14 -1.19
CA VAL A 199 -4.21 -11.66 -2.43
C VAL A 199 -5.14 -11.95 -3.59
N HIS A 200 -5.63 -10.89 -4.25
CA HIS A 200 -6.28 -10.96 -5.55
C HIS A 200 -5.30 -10.47 -6.60
N LEU A 201 -4.86 -11.36 -7.46
CA LEU A 201 -3.87 -11.09 -8.48
C LEU A 201 -4.46 -11.29 -9.88
N ILE A 202 -4.42 -10.25 -10.69
CA ILE A 202 -4.60 -10.37 -12.13
C ILE A 202 -3.24 -10.74 -12.73
N LEU A 203 -3.14 -11.92 -13.31
CA LEU A 203 -1.98 -12.33 -14.08
C LEU A 203 -2.23 -12.03 -15.55
N ARG A 204 -1.52 -11.05 -16.10
CA ARG A 204 -1.62 -10.61 -17.48
C ARG A 204 -0.76 -11.49 -18.39
N PRO A 205 -1.22 -11.88 -19.59
CA PRO A 205 -0.50 -12.75 -20.51
C PRO A 205 0.61 -12.00 -21.28
N VAL A 206 1.49 -11.31 -20.57
CA VAL A 206 2.63 -10.56 -21.12
C VAL A 206 3.88 -10.85 -20.31
N ILE A 207 5.05 -10.68 -20.94
CA ILE A 207 6.37 -10.71 -20.30
C ILE A 207 7.00 -9.34 -20.51
N ILE A 208 7.37 -8.67 -19.44
CA ILE A 208 7.90 -7.30 -19.47
C ILE A 208 9.43 -7.31 -19.33
N GLY A 209 9.95 -8.11 -18.40
CA GLY A 209 11.39 -8.13 -18.12
C GLY A 209 11.88 -6.91 -17.34
N GLY A 210 13.19 -6.62 -17.50
CA GLY A 210 13.84 -5.47 -16.85
C GLY A 210 14.33 -5.76 -15.43
N ARG A 211 15.63 -5.45 -15.16
CA ARG A 211 16.23 -5.70 -13.82
C ARG A 211 15.74 -4.73 -12.75
N ARG A 212 15.36 -3.51 -13.13
CA ARG A 212 14.92 -2.45 -12.23
C ARG A 212 13.41 -2.18 -12.32
N THR A 213 12.72 -2.88 -13.21
CA THR A 213 11.27 -2.79 -13.32
C THR A 213 10.64 -3.38 -12.06
N PRO A 214 9.76 -2.65 -11.35
CA PRO A 214 9.15 -3.10 -10.11
C PRO A 214 8.44 -4.45 -10.26
N THR A 215 8.58 -5.29 -9.23
CA THR A 215 7.88 -6.57 -9.15
C THR A 215 6.69 -6.50 -8.19
N LEU A 216 5.91 -7.56 -8.17
CA LEU A 216 4.77 -7.70 -7.25
C LEU A 216 5.17 -7.50 -5.78
N ALA A 217 6.40 -7.90 -5.42
CA ALA A 217 6.92 -7.80 -4.06
C ALA A 217 8.44 -7.55 -4.08
N ASP A 218 8.84 -6.29 -3.95
CA ASP A 218 10.24 -5.87 -3.86
C ASP A 218 10.61 -5.63 -2.38
N CYS A 219 11.37 -6.51 -1.80
CA CYS A 219 11.90 -6.38 -0.44
C CYS A 219 13.30 -7.00 -0.37
N ASP A 220 13.99 -6.81 0.76
CA ASP A 220 15.29 -7.40 1.00
C ASP A 220 15.26 -8.92 0.80
N ASP A 221 16.42 -9.51 0.50
CA ASP A 221 16.57 -10.95 0.36
C ASP A 221 16.11 -11.69 1.64
N LEU A 222 15.71 -12.94 1.49
CA LEU A 222 15.42 -13.78 2.64
C LEU A 222 16.66 -13.97 3.49
N ALA A 223 16.55 -13.71 4.79
CA ALA A 223 17.59 -14.13 5.72
C ALA A 223 17.81 -15.65 5.64
N PRO A 224 18.99 -16.16 6.03
CA PRO A 224 19.29 -17.61 5.94
C PRO A 224 18.27 -18.52 6.65
N ASP A 225 17.63 -18.02 7.69
CA ASP A 225 16.58 -18.67 8.48
C ASP A 225 15.17 -18.12 8.17
N GLY A 226 15.06 -17.20 7.21
CA GLY A 226 13.81 -16.58 6.79
C GLY A 226 12.92 -17.53 5.99
N ALA A 227 11.61 -17.37 6.13
CA ALA A 227 10.61 -18.11 5.37
C ALA A 227 9.88 -17.20 4.37
N PRO A 228 9.59 -17.69 3.15
CA PRO A 228 8.74 -16.95 2.22
C PRO A 228 7.30 -16.89 2.74
N ALA A 229 6.56 -15.84 2.33
CA ALA A 229 5.12 -15.82 2.53
C ALA A 229 4.48 -17.01 1.80
N GLN A 230 3.70 -17.80 2.52
CA GLN A 230 3.01 -18.96 1.97
C GLN A 230 1.57 -18.60 1.63
N LEU A 231 1.12 -19.06 0.46
CA LEU A 231 -0.21 -18.80 -0.06
C LEU A 231 -1.00 -20.11 -0.19
N GLU A 232 -2.29 -20.02 0.08
CA GLU A 232 -3.27 -21.07 -0.16
C GLU A 232 -4.18 -20.61 -1.30
N LEU A 233 -4.18 -21.34 -2.42
CA LEU A 233 -5.03 -21.00 -3.54
C LEU A 233 -6.50 -21.27 -3.18
N LEU A 234 -7.33 -20.24 -3.26
CA LEU A 234 -8.77 -20.31 -3.05
C LEU A 234 -9.50 -20.49 -4.39
N SER A 235 -9.12 -19.73 -5.41
CA SER A 235 -9.64 -19.87 -6.76
C SER A 235 -8.66 -19.40 -7.82
N ALA A 236 -8.81 -19.96 -9.03
CA ALA A 236 -8.11 -19.53 -10.23
C ALA A 236 -9.12 -19.57 -11.39
N THR A 237 -9.39 -18.41 -12.00
CA THR A 237 -10.35 -18.30 -13.10
C THR A 237 -9.67 -17.71 -14.34
N ASN A 238 -10.04 -18.27 -15.49
CA ASN A 238 -9.64 -17.73 -16.78
C ASN A 238 -10.63 -16.62 -17.16
N GLU A 239 -10.12 -15.45 -17.43
CA GLU A 239 -10.88 -14.24 -17.69
C GLU A 239 -10.65 -13.72 -19.12
N ALA A 240 -11.29 -12.62 -19.49
CA ALA A 240 -11.13 -12.02 -20.80
C ALA A 240 -9.67 -11.66 -21.10
N GLU A 241 -9.34 -11.48 -22.38
CA GLU A 241 -8.02 -11.10 -22.88
C GLU A 241 -6.87 -12.06 -22.46
N GLY A 242 -7.19 -13.30 -22.05
CA GLY A 242 -6.22 -14.29 -21.58
C GLY A 242 -5.65 -14.01 -20.19
N CYS A 243 -6.24 -13.08 -19.45
CA CYS A 243 -5.89 -12.82 -18.06
C CYS A 243 -6.38 -13.95 -17.14
N LEU A 244 -5.66 -14.17 -16.03
CA LEU A 244 -6.13 -15.03 -14.95
C LEU A 244 -6.42 -14.18 -13.72
N TRP A 245 -7.52 -14.46 -13.04
CA TRP A 245 -7.73 -14.00 -11.68
C TRP A 245 -7.37 -15.11 -10.71
N LEU A 246 -6.35 -14.84 -9.89
CA LEU A 246 -5.87 -15.73 -8.84
C LEU A 246 -6.26 -15.14 -7.48
N HIS A 247 -6.98 -15.91 -6.68
CA HIS A 247 -7.34 -15.51 -5.32
C HIS A 247 -6.66 -16.46 -4.33
N TYR A 248 -5.89 -15.88 -3.40
CA TYR A 248 -5.16 -16.61 -2.39
C TYR A 248 -5.45 -16.06 -0.99
N ARG A 249 -5.45 -16.96 -0.01
CA ARG A 249 -5.29 -16.63 1.40
C ARG A 249 -3.81 -16.66 1.77
N VAL A 250 -3.34 -15.66 2.51
CA VAL A 250 -1.98 -15.68 3.06
C VAL A 250 -1.97 -16.52 4.34
N ARG A 251 -1.19 -17.60 4.34
CA ARG A 251 -1.05 -18.45 5.53
C ARG A 251 -0.29 -17.72 6.61
N ALA A 252 -0.76 -17.78 7.85
CA ALA A 252 -0.02 -17.27 8.99
C ALA A 252 1.32 -18.05 9.07
N GLY A 253 2.45 -17.33 8.98
CA GLY A 253 3.76 -17.95 9.05
C GLY A 253 3.96 -18.58 10.44
N HIS A 254 3.95 -19.90 10.52
CA HIS A 254 4.72 -20.60 11.53
C HIS A 254 6.11 -20.82 10.93
N PRO A 255 7.20 -20.44 11.62
CA PRO A 255 8.51 -20.97 11.24
C PRO A 255 8.38 -22.49 11.28
N PRO A 256 8.92 -23.24 10.29
CA PRO A 256 8.88 -24.70 10.32
C PRO A 256 9.51 -25.15 11.64
N SER A 257 8.75 -25.91 12.44
CA SER A 257 9.29 -26.54 13.63
C SER A 257 10.42 -27.47 13.17
N ARG A 258 11.59 -27.34 13.80
CA ARG A 258 12.80 -28.11 13.48
C ARG A 258 12.63 -29.64 13.65
N THR A 259 11.42 -30.13 13.91
CA THR A 259 11.13 -31.52 14.31
C THR A 259 10.57 -32.41 13.19
N ASP A 260 10.28 -31.89 11.99
CA ASP A 260 9.68 -32.72 10.93
C ASP A 260 10.65 -33.08 9.78
N ARG A 261 11.93 -33.24 10.08
CA ARG A 261 12.89 -33.87 9.18
C ARG A 261 13.48 -35.10 9.88
N THR A 262 12.76 -36.20 9.84
CA THR A 262 13.30 -37.57 9.97
C THR A 262 12.91 -38.36 8.74
#